data_08f0f867b4a30f52460be7fa05cf2f62
#
_entry.id   08f0f867b4a30f52460be7fa05cf2f62
#
_cell.length_a   1.000
_cell.length_b   1.000
_cell.length_c   1.000
_cell.angle_alpha   90.00
_cell.angle_beta   90.00
_cell.angle_gamma   90.00
#
_symmetry.space_group_name_H-M   'P 1'
#
loop_
_entity.id
_entity.type
_entity.pdbx_description
1 polymer ?
#
loop_
_entity_poly.entity_id
_entity_poly.type
_entity_poly.pdbx_seq_one_letter_code
_entity_poly.pdbx_strand_id
1 'polypeptide(L)'
;LNCSDKNMEISTFEILTKPIAPAIPGLEAVARRVVQGYFLTISNLEAIDLRYRIEFTVSLPVPADPNKILLNNAFLVIDVEGSNTPVTLTQQPGKPKVYRGFFTIPAHKTASVQLLPILPGSLTPGLLEVRGYVSLFLPPHRRFPRPVPQSEKPVKVLLNPEIRGTFLPNDFSPIAAKTPLDFDQINYTLAIAS
;
A
#
# COMPACT_ATOMS: atom_id res chain seq x y z
N LEU A 1 -31.22 0.23 -13.42
CA LEU A 1 -29.84 -0.11 -13.84
C LEU A 1 -28.92 0.13 -12.67
N ASN A 2 -28.56 -0.95 -11.94
CA ASN A 2 -27.54 -0.89 -10.91
C ASN A 2 -26.20 -0.58 -11.60
N CYS A 3 -25.70 0.62 -11.40
CA CYS A 3 -24.32 0.96 -11.67
C CYS A 3 -23.47 0.29 -10.57
N SER A 4 -23.29 -1.04 -10.67
CA SER A 4 -22.40 -1.72 -9.75
C SER A 4 -20.99 -1.21 -10.02
N ASP A 5 -20.32 -0.72 -9.00
CA ASP A 5 -18.88 -0.46 -9.05
C ASP A 5 -18.21 -1.73 -9.60
N LYS A 6 -17.64 -1.64 -10.80
CA LYS A 6 -16.79 -2.73 -11.31
C LYS A 6 -15.59 -2.81 -10.39
N ASN A 7 -15.45 -3.92 -9.70
CA ASN A 7 -14.32 -4.19 -8.80
C ASN A 7 -13.48 -5.33 -9.34
N MET A 8 -12.20 -5.31 -8.97
CA MET A 8 -11.26 -6.38 -9.22
C MET A 8 -10.44 -6.56 -7.93
N GLU A 9 -10.44 -7.75 -7.39
CA GLU A 9 -9.44 -8.16 -6.40
C GLU A 9 -8.12 -8.34 -7.13
N ILE A 10 -7.05 -7.67 -6.63
CA ILE A 10 -5.76 -7.65 -7.34
C ILE A 10 -4.81 -8.68 -6.75
N SER A 11 -4.53 -8.56 -5.45
CA SER A 11 -3.52 -9.35 -4.78
C SER A 11 -3.70 -9.29 -3.27
N THR A 12 -2.96 -10.10 -2.55
CA THR A 12 -2.68 -9.86 -1.14
C THR A 12 -1.72 -8.69 -0.97
N PHE A 13 -1.67 -8.13 0.24
CA PHE A 13 -0.63 -7.18 0.63
C PHE A 13 -0.13 -7.48 2.04
N GLU A 14 1.09 -7.05 2.30
CA GLU A 14 1.69 -7.08 3.61
C GLU A 14 2.56 -5.85 3.79
N ILE A 15 2.42 -5.16 4.93
CA ILE A 15 3.35 -4.13 5.38
C ILE A 15 3.92 -4.53 6.73
N LEU A 16 5.22 -4.41 6.85
CA LEU A 16 5.96 -4.87 8.01
C LEU A 16 6.93 -3.81 8.51
N THR A 17 7.09 -3.76 9.83
CA THR A 17 8.23 -3.16 10.50
C THR A 17 8.49 -3.98 11.74
N LYS A 18 9.30 -5.03 11.66
CA LYS A 18 9.57 -5.94 12.77
C LYS A 18 10.98 -6.55 12.71
N PRO A 19 11.55 -6.96 13.84
CA PRO A 19 12.77 -7.77 13.87
C PRO A 19 12.56 -9.09 13.12
N ILE A 20 13.57 -9.56 12.40
CA ILE A 20 13.52 -10.83 11.65
C ILE A 20 13.78 -12.01 12.57
N ALA A 21 14.70 -11.82 13.52
CA ALA A 21 15.10 -12.84 14.47
C ALA A 21 14.89 -12.33 15.91
N PRO A 22 14.63 -13.22 16.87
CA PRO A 22 14.61 -12.84 18.28
C PRO A 22 15.97 -12.23 18.66
N ALA A 23 15.94 -11.28 19.60
CA ALA A 23 17.17 -10.74 20.16
C ALA A 23 17.93 -11.84 20.90
N ILE A 24 19.09 -12.24 20.36
CA ILE A 24 19.97 -13.22 20.97
C ILE A 24 21.12 -12.44 21.61
N PRO A 25 21.35 -12.57 22.93
CA PRO A 25 22.45 -11.90 23.59
C PRO A 25 23.79 -12.17 22.90
N GLY A 26 24.53 -11.12 22.59
CA GLY A 26 25.83 -11.20 21.90
C GLY A 26 25.73 -11.17 20.37
N LEU A 27 24.53 -11.17 19.78
CA LEU A 27 24.31 -11.06 18.32
C LEU A 27 23.56 -9.78 17.92
N GLU A 28 23.51 -8.79 18.80
CA GLU A 28 22.78 -7.52 18.57
C GLU A 28 23.28 -6.78 17.33
N ALA A 29 24.58 -6.85 17.07
CA ALA A 29 25.23 -6.17 15.93
C ALA A 29 24.80 -6.74 14.57
N VAL A 30 24.36 -8.02 14.53
CA VAL A 30 23.91 -8.69 13.29
C VAL A 30 22.40 -8.81 13.20
N ALA A 31 21.68 -8.43 14.26
CA ALA A 31 20.24 -8.44 14.25
C ALA A 31 19.71 -7.40 13.24
N ARG A 32 18.70 -7.78 12.47
CA ARG A 32 18.09 -6.96 11.42
C ARG A 32 16.60 -6.81 11.65
N ARG A 33 16.08 -5.68 11.19
CA ARG A 33 14.66 -5.39 11.10
C ARG A 33 14.25 -5.33 9.64
N VAL A 34 13.17 -5.99 9.29
CA VAL A 34 12.55 -5.82 7.97
C VAL A 34 11.63 -4.60 8.00
N VAL A 35 11.73 -3.78 6.95
CA VAL A 35 10.77 -2.71 6.62
C VAL A 35 10.26 -3.00 5.23
N GLN A 36 8.96 -3.20 5.09
CA GLN A 36 8.36 -3.70 3.87
C GLN A 36 7.08 -2.94 3.55
N GLY A 37 6.92 -2.57 2.28
CA GLY A 37 5.75 -1.91 1.73
C GLY A 37 5.13 -2.69 0.57
N TYR A 38 3.90 -2.33 0.23
CA TYR A 38 3.19 -2.82 -0.94
C TYR A 38 3.24 -1.79 -2.07
N PHE A 39 3.50 -2.27 -3.29
CA PHE A 39 3.59 -1.47 -4.49
C PHE A 39 2.68 -2.06 -5.57
N LEU A 40 2.00 -1.19 -6.30
CA LEU A 40 1.18 -1.59 -7.44
C LEU A 40 1.47 -0.65 -8.60
N THR A 41 2.12 -1.16 -9.64
CA THR A 41 2.25 -0.43 -10.90
C THR A 41 0.97 -0.60 -11.71
N ILE A 42 0.38 0.52 -12.14
CA ILE A 42 -0.85 0.56 -12.95
C ILE A 42 -0.57 1.35 -14.22
N SER A 43 -0.77 0.72 -15.38
CA SER A 43 -0.74 1.43 -16.68
C SER A 43 -2.15 1.59 -17.20
N ASN A 44 -2.59 2.83 -17.38
CA ASN A 44 -3.83 3.17 -18.06
C ASN A 44 -3.63 3.06 -19.57
N LEU A 45 -4.25 2.09 -20.22
CA LEU A 45 -4.13 1.88 -21.68
C LEU A 45 -5.20 2.63 -22.48
N GLU A 46 -6.10 3.34 -21.80
CA GLU A 46 -7.18 4.09 -22.43
C GLU A 46 -6.73 5.51 -22.83
N ALA A 47 -7.42 6.07 -23.82
CA ALA A 47 -7.22 7.45 -24.27
C ALA A 47 -7.94 8.50 -23.41
N ILE A 48 -8.38 8.13 -22.22
CA ILE A 48 -9.07 8.99 -21.25
C ILE A 48 -8.41 8.86 -19.87
N ASP A 49 -8.51 9.92 -19.09
CA ASP A 49 -8.12 9.88 -17.68
C ASP A 49 -9.07 8.98 -16.90
N LEU A 50 -8.50 8.09 -16.09
CA LEU A 50 -9.28 7.17 -15.26
C LEU A 50 -9.06 7.48 -13.78
N ARG A 51 -10.16 7.70 -13.07
CA ARG A 51 -10.17 7.86 -11.62
C ARG A 51 -10.40 6.51 -10.96
N TYR A 52 -9.50 6.12 -10.10
CA TYR A 52 -9.55 4.87 -9.35
C TYR A 52 -9.91 5.09 -7.89
N ARG A 53 -10.51 4.06 -7.30
CA ARG A 53 -10.59 3.85 -5.86
C ARG A 53 -9.86 2.55 -5.55
N ILE A 54 -8.79 2.64 -4.77
CA ILE A 54 -8.13 1.46 -4.22
C ILE A 54 -8.64 1.21 -2.81
N GLU A 55 -8.89 -0.05 -2.48
CA GLU A 55 -9.31 -0.48 -1.15
C GLU A 55 -8.36 -1.55 -0.61
N PHE A 56 -7.93 -1.35 0.63
CA PHE A 56 -7.14 -2.31 1.40
C PHE A 56 -8.03 -2.90 2.47
N THR A 57 -8.34 -4.19 2.34
CA THR A 57 -9.11 -4.92 3.36
C THR A 57 -8.15 -5.67 4.28
N VAL A 58 -8.12 -5.26 5.54
CA VAL A 58 -7.18 -5.75 6.55
C VAL A 58 -7.72 -6.97 7.26
N SER A 59 -6.88 -7.96 7.51
CA SER A 59 -7.15 -9.08 8.41
C SER A 59 -6.91 -8.63 9.86
N LEU A 60 -7.98 -8.27 10.56
CA LEU A 60 -7.87 -7.84 11.96
C LEU A 60 -7.84 -9.04 12.90
N PRO A 61 -6.93 -9.04 13.88
CA PRO A 61 -6.92 -10.06 14.93
C PRO A 61 -8.05 -9.85 15.95
N VAL A 62 -8.35 -10.88 16.71
CA VAL A 62 -9.21 -10.83 17.90
C VAL A 62 -8.40 -11.34 19.09
N PRO A 63 -8.16 -10.51 20.12
CA PRO A 63 -8.59 -9.12 20.30
C PRO A 63 -7.91 -8.13 19.33
N ALA A 64 -8.46 -6.92 19.22
CA ALA A 64 -7.92 -5.87 18.37
C ALA A 64 -6.50 -5.47 18.78
N ASP A 65 -5.62 -5.31 17.78
CA ASP A 65 -4.24 -4.90 17.97
C ASP A 65 -3.97 -3.63 17.15
N PRO A 66 -3.57 -2.51 17.76
CA PRO A 66 -3.28 -1.26 17.04
C PRO A 66 -2.13 -1.39 16.04
N ASN A 67 -1.23 -2.36 16.19
CA ASN A 67 -0.15 -2.65 15.23
C ASN A 67 -0.60 -3.45 14.00
N LYS A 68 -1.88 -3.82 13.95
CA LYS A 68 -2.47 -4.60 12.85
C LYS A 68 -3.48 -3.80 12.02
N ILE A 69 -3.49 -2.47 12.14
CA ILE A 69 -4.36 -1.55 11.38
C ILE A 69 -3.53 -0.59 10.54
N LEU A 70 -4.12 -0.05 9.46
CA LEU A 70 -3.43 0.90 8.58
C LEU A 70 -3.46 2.34 9.12
N LEU A 71 -4.50 2.71 9.84
CA LEU A 71 -4.66 4.07 10.34
C LEU A 71 -3.51 4.44 11.28
N ASN A 72 -2.86 5.57 11.03
CA ASN A 72 -1.67 6.08 11.75
C ASN A 72 -0.41 5.19 11.63
N ASN A 73 -0.47 4.07 10.91
CA ASN A 73 0.66 3.15 10.72
C ASN A 73 1.17 3.11 9.29
N ALA A 74 0.36 3.58 8.33
CA ALA A 74 0.72 3.57 6.92
C ALA A 74 0.28 4.85 6.22
N PHE A 75 0.96 5.18 5.14
CA PHE A 75 0.57 6.24 4.23
C PHE A 75 0.54 5.73 2.78
N LEU A 76 -0.31 6.36 1.98
CA LEU A 76 -0.48 6.03 0.57
C LEU A 76 0.11 7.14 -0.28
N VAL A 77 0.94 6.78 -1.24
CA VAL A 77 1.56 7.69 -2.22
C VAL A 77 1.26 7.20 -3.62
N ILE A 78 0.98 8.12 -4.51
CA ILE A 78 0.88 7.85 -5.94
C ILE A 78 1.98 8.62 -6.64
N ASP A 79 2.79 7.90 -7.39
CA ASP A 79 3.80 8.47 -8.27
C ASP A 79 3.34 8.33 -9.72
N VAL A 80 3.11 9.47 -10.36
CA VAL A 80 2.85 9.56 -11.78
C VAL A 80 3.99 10.39 -12.38
N GLU A 81 4.79 9.79 -13.25
CA GLU A 81 5.89 10.45 -13.95
C GLU A 81 6.94 11.10 -13.01
N GLY A 82 7.24 10.48 -11.88
CA GLY A 82 8.24 10.95 -10.92
C GLY A 82 7.71 11.99 -9.93
N SER A 83 6.41 12.21 -9.88
CA SER A 83 5.76 13.15 -8.94
C SER A 83 5.03 12.41 -7.83
N ASN A 84 5.70 12.23 -6.71
CA ASN A 84 5.12 11.59 -5.52
C ASN A 84 4.03 12.47 -4.89
N THR A 85 2.78 12.04 -4.97
CA THR A 85 1.62 12.74 -4.42
C THR A 85 1.00 11.94 -3.27
N PRO A 86 0.95 12.46 -2.05
CA PRO A 86 0.24 11.81 -0.95
C PRO A 86 -1.25 11.68 -1.25
N VAL A 87 -1.80 10.52 -0.94
CA VAL A 87 -3.25 10.24 -1.04
C VAL A 87 -3.80 9.96 0.35
N THR A 88 -4.88 10.63 0.70
CA THR A 88 -5.54 10.40 1.98
C THR A 88 -6.10 8.98 2.03
N LEU A 89 -5.59 8.18 2.96
CA LEU A 89 -6.12 6.86 3.27
C LEU A 89 -7.20 7.00 4.34
N THR A 90 -8.44 6.65 4.00
CA THR A 90 -9.58 6.79 4.90
C THR A 90 -10.21 5.45 5.22
N GLN A 91 -10.51 5.21 6.49
CA GLN A 91 -11.30 4.05 6.90
C GLN A 91 -12.75 4.22 6.44
N GLN A 92 -13.33 3.17 5.87
CA GLN A 92 -14.71 3.22 5.39
C GLN A 92 -15.68 3.19 6.58
N PRO A 93 -16.63 4.15 6.67
CA PRO A 93 -17.65 4.15 7.71
C PRO A 93 -18.43 2.82 7.73
N GLY A 94 -18.61 2.23 8.91
CA GLY A 94 -19.28 0.95 9.11
C GLY A 94 -18.51 -0.29 8.67
N LYS A 95 -17.30 -0.12 8.11
CA LYS A 95 -16.42 -1.24 7.72
C LYS A 95 -15.01 -1.02 8.26
N PRO A 96 -14.75 -1.36 9.52
CA PRO A 96 -13.48 -1.03 10.21
C PRO A 96 -12.25 -1.71 9.60
N LYS A 97 -12.45 -2.74 8.77
CA LYS A 97 -11.37 -3.45 8.08
C LYS A 97 -10.99 -2.84 6.74
N VAL A 98 -11.77 -1.89 6.22
CA VAL A 98 -11.61 -1.38 4.85
C VAL A 98 -11.07 0.04 4.87
N TYR A 99 -9.94 0.24 4.22
CA TYR A 99 -9.28 1.52 4.02
C TYR A 99 -9.24 1.84 2.53
N ARG A 100 -9.50 3.08 2.15
CA ARG A 100 -9.58 3.48 0.75
C ARG A 100 -8.87 4.77 0.45
N GLY A 101 -8.32 4.84 -0.75
CA GLY A 101 -7.76 6.04 -1.35
C GLY A 101 -8.31 6.26 -2.76
N PHE A 102 -8.29 7.50 -3.22
CA PHE A 102 -8.72 7.88 -4.57
C PHE A 102 -7.59 8.59 -5.30
N PHE A 103 -7.40 8.24 -6.56
CA PHE A 103 -6.39 8.88 -7.42
C PHE A 103 -6.82 8.81 -8.89
N THR A 104 -6.15 9.57 -9.74
CA THR A 104 -6.38 9.59 -11.18
C THR A 104 -5.09 9.25 -11.91
N ILE A 105 -5.18 8.40 -12.91
CA ILE A 105 -4.08 8.14 -13.85
C ILE A 105 -4.48 8.71 -15.19
N PRO A 106 -3.71 9.66 -15.75
CA PRO A 106 -3.99 10.24 -17.06
C PRO A 106 -3.98 9.20 -18.19
N ALA A 107 -4.57 9.57 -19.33
CA ALA A 107 -4.58 8.76 -20.53
C ALA A 107 -3.16 8.29 -20.92
N HIS A 108 -3.02 6.99 -21.19
CA HIS A 108 -1.77 6.37 -21.61
C HIS A 108 -0.58 6.53 -20.63
N LYS A 109 -0.84 6.80 -19.33
CA LYS A 109 0.19 6.95 -18.32
C LYS A 109 0.27 5.75 -17.40
N THR A 110 1.44 5.59 -16.79
CA THR A 110 1.72 4.59 -15.77
C THR A 110 1.97 5.27 -14.45
N ALA A 111 1.38 4.73 -13.39
CA ALA A 111 1.58 5.19 -12.03
C ALA A 111 2.07 4.07 -11.12
N SER A 112 2.84 4.43 -10.10
CA SER A 112 3.18 3.57 -8.98
C SER A 112 2.35 3.97 -7.76
N VAL A 113 1.52 3.06 -7.29
CA VAL A 113 0.75 3.18 -6.05
C VAL A 113 1.53 2.52 -4.94
N GLN A 114 1.83 3.25 -3.86
CA GLN A 114 2.73 2.80 -2.82
C GLN A 114 2.05 2.91 -1.46
N LEU A 115 1.82 1.77 -0.79
CA LEU A 115 1.40 1.72 0.60
C LEU A 115 2.62 1.42 1.47
N LEU A 116 3.06 2.41 2.24
CA LEU A 116 4.30 2.37 2.99
C LEU A 116 4.05 2.49 4.49
N PRO A 117 4.82 1.78 5.33
CA PRO A 117 4.74 1.95 6.77
C PRO A 117 5.25 3.34 7.18
N ILE A 118 4.59 3.95 8.15
CA ILE A 118 5.11 5.14 8.83
C ILE A 118 6.20 4.66 9.79
N LEU A 119 7.42 5.11 9.55
CA LEU A 119 8.51 4.87 10.49
C LEU A 119 8.38 5.86 11.63
N PRO A 120 8.17 5.43 12.88
CA PRO A 120 8.11 6.34 14.00
C PRO A 120 9.45 7.06 14.16
N GLY A 121 9.41 8.37 14.40
CA GLY A 121 10.61 9.19 14.59
C GLY A 121 11.45 8.83 15.81
N SER A 122 10.89 8.12 16.76
CA SER A 122 11.58 7.34 17.79
C SER A 122 11.26 5.88 17.50
N LEU A 123 12.23 5.15 17.04
CA LEU A 123 12.10 3.72 16.72
C LEU A 123 11.99 2.89 18.01
N THR A 124 10.98 3.17 18.80
CA THR A 124 10.47 2.19 19.74
C THR A 124 10.08 0.98 18.91
N PRO A 125 10.42 -0.24 19.31
CA PRO A 125 10.20 -1.45 18.51
C PRO A 125 8.71 -1.75 18.34
N GLY A 126 8.03 -0.91 17.59
CA GLY A 126 6.67 -1.20 17.12
C GLY A 126 6.72 -2.38 16.17
N LEU A 127 6.01 -3.44 16.51
CA LEU A 127 5.85 -4.63 15.67
C LEU A 127 4.69 -4.36 14.70
N LEU A 128 4.90 -3.47 13.73
CA LEU A 128 3.89 -3.29 12.69
C LEU A 128 3.86 -4.53 11.82
N GLU A 129 2.69 -5.11 11.69
CA GLU A 129 2.43 -6.25 10.80
C GLU A 129 0.98 -6.21 10.36
N VAL A 130 0.73 -5.65 9.18
CA VAL A 130 -0.61 -5.55 8.61
C VAL A 130 -0.68 -6.37 7.33
N ARG A 131 -1.65 -7.27 7.27
CA ARG A 131 -1.92 -8.14 6.13
C ARG A 131 -3.36 -8.02 5.68
N GLY A 132 -3.57 -8.30 4.40
CA GLY A 132 -4.90 -8.31 3.83
C GLY A 132 -4.87 -8.49 2.32
N TYR A 133 -5.89 -7.95 1.67
CA TYR A 133 -5.98 -7.96 0.20
C TYR A 133 -6.37 -6.59 -0.36
N VAL A 134 -6.05 -6.41 -1.62
CA VAL A 134 -6.25 -5.15 -2.36
C VAL A 134 -7.32 -5.35 -3.42
N SER A 135 -8.25 -4.41 -3.47
CA SER A 135 -9.27 -4.32 -4.53
C SER A 135 -9.16 -2.98 -5.24
N LEU A 136 -9.31 -2.99 -6.55
CA LEU A 136 -9.34 -1.79 -7.38
C LEU A 136 -10.74 -1.61 -7.98
N PHE A 137 -11.21 -0.38 -7.94
CA PHE A 137 -12.52 0.00 -8.45
C PHE A 137 -12.40 1.15 -9.43
N LEU A 138 -13.32 1.17 -10.38
CA LEU A 138 -13.51 2.29 -11.29
C LEU A 138 -14.85 2.98 -10.94
N PRO A 139 -14.87 3.89 -9.93
CA PRO A 139 -16.09 4.52 -9.48
C PRO A 139 -16.67 5.42 -10.59
N PRO A 140 -18.00 5.53 -10.70
CA PRO A 140 -18.62 6.42 -11.67
C PRO A 140 -18.33 7.89 -11.34
N HIS A 141 -18.38 8.76 -12.34
CA HIS A 141 -18.40 10.20 -12.14
C HIS A 141 -19.69 10.60 -11.42
N ARG A 142 -19.55 11.42 -10.40
CA ARG A 142 -20.72 12.03 -9.74
C ARG A 142 -21.24 13.17 -10.61
N ARG A 143 -22.31 12.91 -11.35
CA ARG A 143 -23.07 13.92 -12.10
C ARG A 143 -24.49 13.95 -11.59
N PHE A 144 -25.07 15.14 -11.50
CA PHE A 144 -26.49 15.28 -11.20
C PHE A 144 -27.29 15.12 -12.50
N PRO A 145 -28.44 14.41 -12.55
CA PRO A 145 -29.12 13.75 -11.42
C PRO A 145 -28.65 12.31 -11.14
N ARG A 146 -27.77 11.72 -11.96
CA ARG A 146 -27.35 10.32 -11.80
C ARG A 146 -25.84 10.16 -12.02
N PRO A 147 -25.19 9.24 -11.29
CA PRO A 147 -23.83 8.85 -11.57
C PRO A 147 -23.69 8.31 -13.00
N VAL A 148 -22.58 8.66 -13.67
CA VAL A 148 -22.29 8.22 -15.05
C VAL A 148 -21.01 7.39 -15.03
N PRO A 149 -20.98 6.19 -15.64
CA PRO A 149 -19.77 5.41 -15.79
C PRO A 149 -18.63 6.23 -16.41
N GLN A 150 -17.39 6.00 -16.02
CA GLN A 150 -16.22 6.65 -16.64
C GLN A 150 -16.00 6.15 -18.07
N SER A 151 -16.43 4.92 -18.37
CA SER A 151 -16.41 4.34 -19.70
C SER A 151 -17.63 3.43 -19.87
N GLU A 152 -18.23 3.45 -21.05
CA GLU A 152 -19.33 2.54 -21.44
C GLU A 152 -18.80 1.12 -21.73
N LYS A 153 -17.52 1.01 -22.08
CA LYS A 153 -16.84 -0.26 -22.38
C LYS A 153 -15.95 -0.69 -21.21
N PRO A 154 -15.60 -1.98 -21.13
CA PRO A 154 -14.54 -2.42 -20.24
C PRO A 154 -13.23 -1.66 -20.51
N VAL A 155 -12.61 -1.13 -19.46
CA VAL A 155 -11.32 -0.44 -19.57
C VAL A 155 -10.18 -1.44 -19.54
N LYS A 156 -9.09 -1.12 -20.26
CA LYS A 156 -7.87 -1.92 -20.30
C LYS A 156 -6.80 -1.29 -19.45
N VAL A 157 -6.27 -2.08 -18.53
CA VAL A 157 -5.16 -1.67 -17.64
C VAL A 157 -4.17 -2.81 -17.51
N LEU A 158 -2.90 -2.49 -17.30
CA LEU A 158 -1.90 -3.45 -16.86
C LEU A 158 -1.63 -3.23 -15.38
N LEU A 159 -1.51 -4.31 -14.63
CA LEU A 159 -1.29 -4.31 -13.20
C LEU A 159 -0.07 -5.16 -12.87
N ASN A 160 0.82 -4.64 -12.03
CA ASN A 160 1.95 -5.39 -11.48
C ASN A 160 2.06 -5.12 -9.97
N PRO A 161 1.48 -5.98 -9.12
CA PRO A 161 1.62 -5.88 -7.67
C PRO A 161 2.95 -6.48 -7.21
N GLU A 162 3.61 -5.79 -6.27
CA GLU A 162 4.91 -6.18 -5.72
C GLU A 162 4.96 -5.90 -4.22
N ILE A 163 5.78 -6.68 -3.52
CA ILE A 163 6.28 -6.33 -2.20
C ILE A 163 7.72 -5.88 -2.35
N ARG A 164 8.04 -4.70 -1.81
CA ARG A 164 9.41 -4.20 -1.74
C ARG A 164 9.76 -3.89 -0.30
N GLY A 165 10.98 -4.24 0.09
CA GLY A 165 11.44 -4.02 1.44
C GLY A 165 12.93 -3.89 1.54
N THR A 166 13.38 -3.55 2.74
CA THR A 166 14.79 -3.46 3.09
C THR A 166 15.01 -3.99 4.50
N PHE A 167 16.23 -4.38 4.78
CA PHE A 167 16.67 -4.75 6.11
C PHE A 167 17.43 -3.58 6.74
N LEU A 168 17.08 -3.23 7.97
CA LEU A 168 17.73 -2.20 8.75
C LEU A 168 18.29 -2.80 10.03
N PRO A 169 19.37 -2.25 10.60
CA PRO A 169 19.84 -2.62 11.93
C PRO A 169 18.73 -2.49 12.98
N ASN A 170 18.70 -3.39 13.97
CA ASN A 170 17.69 -3.33 15.02
C ASN A 170 17.87 -2.14 15.96
N ASP A 171 19.11 -1.76 16.22
CA ASP A 171 19.51 -0.58 16.98
C ASP A 171 19.44 0.68 16.12
N PHE A 172 18.40 0.85 15.41
CA PHE A 172 18.13 2.03 14.61
C PHE A 172 18.16 3.28 15.51
N SER A 173 19.30 3.48 16.14
CA SER A 173 19.65 4.75 16.73
C SER A 173 19.57 5.76 15.60
N PRO A 174 18.63 6.72 15.66
CA PRO A 174 18.40 7.59 14.55
C PRO A 174 19.71 8.28 14.27
N ILE A 175 20.43 7.71 13.29
CA ILE A 175 21.41 8.52 12.62
C ILE A 175 22.39 9.18 13.61
N ALA A 176 22.94 8.42 14.53
CA ALA A 176 24.30 8.72 14.94
C ALA A 176 25.13 8.51 13.67
N ALA A 177 25.13 9.48 12.88
CA ALA A 177 25.43 9.75 11.49
C ALA A 177 26.74 9.17 10.94
N LYS A 178 27.23 8.06 11.40
CA LYS A 178 28.55 7.55 11.03
C LYS A 178 28.64 6.06 10.75
N THR A 179 27.57 5.31 10.94
CA THR A 179 27.58 3.90 10.53
C THR A 179 26.98 3.83 9.12
N PRO A 180 27.69 3.31 8.11
CA PRO A 180 27.10 3.05 6.81
C PRO A 180 25.89 2.15 7.01
N LEU A 181 24.72 2.61 6.59
CA LEU A 181 23.52 1.77 6.57
C LEU A 181 23.71 0.79 5.41
N ASP A 182 23.82 -0.47 5.75
CA ASP A 182 23.83 -1.55 4.78
C ASP A 182 22.39 -1.87 4.44
N PHE A 183 21.95 -1.52 3.23
CA PHE A 183 20.58 -1.73 2.77
C PHE A 183 20.54 -2.91 1.83
N ASP A 184 20.01 -4.02 2.29
CA ASP A 184 19.60 -5.11 1.41
C ASP A 184 18.18 -4.85 0.95
N GLN A 185 17.98 -4.79 -0.37
CA GLN A 185 16.66 -4.61 -0.95
C GLN A 185 16.03 -5.97 -1.27
N ILE A 186 14.79 -6.15 -0.82
CA ILE A 186 13.94 -7.26 -1.22
C ILE A 186 12.89 -6.73 -2.19
N ASN A 187 12.73 -7.41 -3.32
CA ASN A 187 11.68 -7.14 -4.27
C ASN A 187 11.14 -8.46 -4.84
N TYR A 188 9.83 -8.67 -4.77
CA TYR A 188 9.18 -9.79 -5.44
C TYR A 188 7.78 -9.42 -5.93
N THR A 189 7.45 -9.93 -7.11
CA THR A 189 6.15 -9.74 -7.75
C THR A 189 5.12 -10.68 -7.12
N LEU A 190 3.94 -10.17 -6.85
CA LEU A 190 2.80 -10.94 -6.36
C LEU A 190 1.97 -11.47 -7.53
N ALA A 191 1.33 -12.62 -7.33
CA ALA A 191 0.34 -13.09 -8.28
C ALA A 191 -0.90 -12.20 -8.27
N ILE A 192 -1.43 -11.90 -9.44
CA ILE A 192 -2.71 -11.22 -9.61
C ILE A 192 -3.82 -12.27 -9.46
N ALA A 193 -4.87 -11.93 -8.71
CA ALA A 193 -6.05 -12.78 -8.62
C ALA A 193 -6.74 -12.87 -9.98
N SER A 194 -7.18 -14.05 -10.36
CA SER A 194 -7.89 -14.35 -11.61
C SER A 194 -9.38 -14.57 -11.36
#